data_60d40041a18f9cb751ae947bf12601b4
#
_entry.id   60d40041a18f9cb751ae947bf12601b4
#
_cell.length_a   1.000
_cell.length_b   1.000
_cell.length_c   1.000
_cell.angle_alpha   90.00
_cell.angle_beta   90.00
_cell.angle_gamma   90.00
#
_symmetry.space_group_name_H-M   'P 1'
#
loop_
_entity.id
_entity.type
_entity.pdbx_description
1 polymer ?
#
loop_
_entity_poly.entity_id
_entity_poly.type
_entity_poly.pdbx_seq_one_letter_code
_entity_poly.pdbx_strand_id
1 'polypeptide(L)'
;KFMTTRLFSGKTTAKEYVTQFATALFFALGNRDFEVLTKVAALGVKGIDESVFVELGQHVFNEYLKDTIYQESRDLIDKHLSKGHKVVIISAATTYQIEPIANALGIKDVYATEMEVQNDKFTGRVSEMCWGEGKARAARKFAKKNRIDLSKSYFYTDSYEDLPLLEIVGHPIAINPDQKLSQLAFESSWPILRFEEPIGKPLVNGFRTGMAAASIYPSAMKGILKGAMTMSRQEAANATFSSIGDLGSKIAGLDIAVKGKHNLEEIRPAVFCFNHQSAADFFIIMKLIRHDFTGIAKKELERTPFGPIFSALGAIYVDRSNKEKAIEAMQPAVEALKSGVSVAIAPEGTRSGSKTLGPFKKGAFHIAMQAGVPIIPVVIKNAYMAMPKGTSMFKPTHIEVVVLDPVDTSLWKLKTIDTHIEDVRNLYLNELES
;
A
#
# COMPACT_ATOMS: atom_id res chain seq x y z
N LYS A 1 -5.03 0.42 -22.56
CA LYS A 1 -5.43 -0.58 -23.58
C LYS A 1 -6.37 0.01 -24.63
N PHE A 2 -7.47 0.70 -24.28
CA PHE A 2 -8.41 1.28 -25.24
C PHE A 2 -7.71 2.17 -26.30
N MET A 3 -6.94 3.18 -25.84
CA MET A 3 -6.17 4.05 -26.73
C MET A 3 -5.06 3.30 -27.51
N THR A 4 -4.35 2.40 -26.86
CA THR A 4 -3.28 1.62 -27.53
C THR A 4 -3.83 0.68 -28.58
N THR A 5 -4.99 0.03 -28.37
CA THR A 5 -5.63 -0.82 -29.38
C THR A 5 -6.00 -0.03 -30.63
N ARG A 6 -6.50 1.20 -30.47
CA ARG A 6 -6.81 2.08 -31.62
C ARG A 6 -5.53 2.51 -32.37
N LEU A 7 -4.45 2.85 -31.65
CA LEU A 7 -3.14 3.18 -32.22
C LEU A 7 -2.62 2.08 -33.16
N PHE A 8 -2.75 0.81 -32.75
CA PHE A 8 -2.24 -0.33 -33.53
C PHE A 8 -3.20 -0.81 -34.62
N SER A 9 -4.43 -0.26 -34.69
CA SER A 9 -5.41 -0.63 -35.72
C SER A 9 -5.14 -0.04 -37.12
N GLY A 10 -4.15 0.84 -37.28
CA GLY A 10 -3.82 1.54 -38.51
C GLY A 10 -4.85 2.57 -38.96
N LYS A 11 -5.91 2.80 -38.20
CA LYS A 11 -6.99 3.76 -38.51
C LYS A 11 -6.86 5.09 -37.76
N THR A 12 -5.69 5.38 -37.17
CA THR A 12 -5.44 6.59 -36.35
C THR A 12 -5.01 7.76 -37.25
N THR A 13 -5.63 8.91 -37.07
CA THR A 13 -5.27 10.13 -37.79
C THR A 13 -4.02 10.80 -37.19
N ALA A 14 -3.31 11.60 -38.00
CA ALA A 14 -2.15 12.39 -37.51
C ALA A 14 -2.52 13.27 -36.30
N LYS A 15 -3.74 13.81 -36.25
CA LYS A 15 -4.25 14.61 -35.13
C LYS A 15 -4.40 13.79 -33.85
N GLU A 16 -4.88 12.55 -33.95
CA GLU A 16 -4.99 11.63 -32.81
C GLU A 16 -3.60 11.29 -32.26
N TYR A 17 -2.60 11.06 -33.13
CA TYR A 17 -1.21 10.82 -32.70
C TYR A 17 -0.65 12.01 -31.92
N VAL A 18 -0.83 13.25 -32.43
CA VAL A 18 -0.37 14.45 -31.74
C VAL A 18 -1.04 14.62 -30.38
N THR A 19 -2.36 14.37 -30.30
CA THR A 19 -3.11 14.50 -29.04
C THR A 19 -2.71 13.43 -28.02
N GLN A 20 -2.49 12.21 -28.46
CA GLN A 20 -2.03 11.12 -27.60
C GLN A 20 -0.59 11.36 -27.10
N PHE A 21 0.28 11.87 -27.98
CA PHE A 21 1.64 12.28 -27.60
C PHE A 21 1.60 13.44 -26.58
N ALA A 22 0.77 14.45 -26.83
CA ALA A 22 0.58 15.56 -25.89
C ALA A 22 0.06 15.08 -24.53
N THR A 23 -0.93 14.17 -24.51
CA THR A 23 -1.46 13.57 -23.28
C THR A 23 -0.38 12.78 -22.53
N ALA A 24 0.40 11.98 -23.23
CA ALA A 24 1.52 11.22 -22.65
C ALA A 24 2.63 12.16 -22.11
N LEU A 25 2.93 13.23 -22.82
CA LEU A 25 3.91 14.25 -22.40
C LEU A 25 3.41 15.02 -21.16
N PHE A 26 2.14 15.43 -21.12
CA PHE A 26 1.53 16.06 -19.95
C PHE A 26 1.62 15.19 -18.71
N PHE A 27 1.33 13.90 -18.87
CA PHE A 27 1.46 12.92 -17.80
C PHE A 27 2.92 12.73 -17.36
N ALA A 28 3.86 12.66 -18.30
CA ALA A 28 5.31 12.55 -18.02
C ALA A 28 5.88 13.77 -17.31
N LEU A 29 5.34 14.97 -17.57
CA LEU A 29 5.68 16.21 -16.90
C LEU A 29 5.07 16.36 -15.49
N GLY A 30 4.40 15.32 -14.98
CA GLY A 30 3.86 15.28 -13.62
C GLY A 30 2.52 15.98 -13.44
N ASN A 31 1.90 16.47 -14.50
CA ASN A 31 0.53 16.98 -14.43
C ASN A 31 -0.45 15.81 -14.35
N ARG A 32 -1.06 15.62 -13.17
CA ARG A 32 -2.02 14.54 -12.86
C ARG A 32 -3.46 15.03 -12.84
N ASP A 33 -3.74 16.20 -13.37
CA ASP A 33 -5.11 16.71 -13.48
C ASP A 33 -5.87 15.90 -14.52
N PHE A 34 -6.68 14.97 -14.04
CA PHE A 34 -7.47 14.05 -14.85
C PHE A 34 -8.48 14.82 -15.72
N GLU A 35 -9.02 15.93 -15.23
CA GLU A 35 -10.00 16.74 -15.97
C GLU A 35 -9.34 17.37 -17.21
N VAL A 36 -8.15 17.94 -17.05
CA VAL A 36 -7.38 18.52 -18.17
C VAL A 36 -7.02 17.43 -19.18
N LEU A 37 -6.52 16.29 -18.72
CA LEU A 37 -6.15 15.18 -19.58
C LEU A 37 -7.36 14.65 -20.40
N THR A 38 -8.52 14.53 -19.77
CA THR A 38 -9.75 14.07 -20.42
C THR A 38 -10.23 15.07 -21.47
N LYS A 39 -10.20 16.39 -21.19
CA LYS A 39 -10.53 17.44 -22.16
C LYS A 39 -9.59 17.45 -23.36
N VAL A 40 -8.28 17.29 -23.14
CA VAL A 40 -7.30 17.18 -24.22
C VAL A 40 -7.55 15.93 -25.06
N ALA A 41 -7.82 14.79 -24.44
CA ALA A 41 -8.15 13.55 -25.15
C ALA A 41 -9.42 13.68 -25.99
N ALA A 42 -10.45 14.38 -25.48
CA ALA A 42 -11.70 14.65 -26.20
C ALA A 42 -11.47 15.48 -27.46
N LEU A 43 -10.61 16.51 -27.41
CA LEU A 43 -10.23 17.30 -28.59
C LEU A 43 -9.61 16.44 -29.70
N GLY A 44 -8.87 15.40 -29.34
CA GLY A 44 -8.20 14.50 -30.30
C GLY A 44 -9.18 13.67 -31.13
N VAL A 45 -10.37 13.41 -30.62
CA VAL A 45 -11.38 12.58 -31.30
C VAL A 45 -12.45 13.40 -32.03
N LYS A 46 -12.31 14.74 -32.10
CA LYS A 46 -13.24 15.62 -32.80
C LYS A 46 -13.44 15.20 -34.26
N GLY A 47 -14.70 15.02 -34.66
CA GLY A 47 -15.10 14.65 -36.02
C GLY A 47 -15.10 13.15 -36.31
N ILE A 48 -14.74 12.31 -35.34
CA ILE A 48 -14.83 10.86 -35.45
C ILE A 48 -16.28 10.44 -35.20
N ASP A 49 -16.76 9.44 -35.96
CA ASP A 49 -18.09 8.89 -35.78
C ASP A 49 -18.21 8.15 -34.43
N GLU A 50 -19.32 8.37 -33.73
CA GLU A 50 -19.58 7.73 -32.44
C GLU A 50 -19.54 6.22 -32.49
N SER A 51 -20.09 5.61 -33.57
CA SER A 51 -20.10 4.16 -33.80
C SER A 51 -18.73 3.52 -33.71
N VAL A 52 -17.68 4.22 -34.12
CA VAL A 52 -16.28 3.73 -34.02
C VAL A 52 -15.89 3.48 -32.56
N PHE A 53 -16.34 4.32 -31.62
CA PHE A 53 -16.05 4.16 -30.20
C PHE A 53 -16.92 3.10 -29.55
N VAL A 54 -18.16 2.93 -30.00
CA VAL A 54 -19.03 1.82 -29.58
C VAL A 54 -18.38 0.48 -29.97
N GLU A 55 -17.99 0.32 -31.24
CA GLU A 55 -17.32 -0.89 -31.71
C GLU A 55 -15.99 -1.15 -31.00
N LEU A 56 -15.18 -0.11 -30.80
CA LEU A 56 -13.90 -0.21 -30.10
C LEU A 56 -14.08 -0.63 -28.65
N GLY A 57 -15.09 -0.07 -27.95
CA GLY A 57 -15.41 -0.45 -26.58
C GLY A 57 -15.76 -1.93 -26.46
N GLN A 58 -16.64 -2.42 -27.36
CA GLN A 58 -17.03 -3.82 -27.39
C GLN A 58 -15.84 -4.75 -27.73
N HIS A 59 -15.00 -4.35 -28.68
CA HIS A 59 -13.80 -5.11 -29.04
C HIS A 59 -12.81 -5.20 -27.88
N VAL A 60 -12.48 -4.07 -27.23
CA VAL A 60 -11.55 -4.05 -26.10
C VAL A 60 -12.09 -4.86 -24.92
N PHE A 61 -13.39 -4.82 -24.68
CA PHE A 61 -14.02 -5.65 -23.65
C PHE A 61 -13.84 -7.13 -23.95
N ASN A 62 -14.21 -7.58 -25.14
CA ASN A 62 -14.18 -9.00 -25.51
C ASN A 62 -12.76 -9.57 -25.49
N GLU A 63 -11.78 -8.82 -26.02
CA GLU A 63 -10.40 -9.32 -26.20
C GLU A 63 -9.53 -9.17 -24.94
N TYR A 64 -9.83 -8.20 -24.06
CA TYR A 64 -8.88 -7.84 -23.00
C TYR A 64 -9.47 -7.72 -21.61
N LEU A 65 -10.77 -7.46 -21.44
CA LEU A 65 -11.34 -7.15 -20.14
C LEU A 65 -12.26 -8.23 -19.59
N LYS A 66 -12.94 -8.99 -20.44
CA LYS A 66 -13.94 -9.98 -20.05
C LYS A 66 -13.43 -10.95 -18.96
N ASP A 67 -12.20 -11.46 -19.15
CA ASP A 67 -11.58 -12.44 -18.26
C ASP A 67 -10.77 -11.80 -17.11
N THR A 68 -10.74 -10.46 -17.04
CA THR A 68 -10.06 -9.73 -15.95
C THR A 68 -11.02 -9.26 -14.84
N ILE A 69 -12.32 -9.46 -15.03
CA ILE A 69 -13.30 -9.13 -13.98
C ILE A 69 -13.16 -10.14 -12.86
N TYR A 70 -12.87 -9.65 -11.65
CA TYR A 70 -12.75 -10.49 -10.46
C TYR A 70 -14.02 -11.28 -10.19
N GLN A 71 -13.89 -12.56 -9.85
CA GLN A 71 -15.04 -13.38 -9.50
C GLN A 71 -15.76 -12.83 -8.26
N GLU A 72 -15.00 -12.35 -7.29
CA GLU A 72 -15.50 -11.72 -6.07
C GLU A 72 -16.36 -10.47 -6.37
N SER A 73 -16.03 -9.72 -7.45
CA SER A 73 -16.86 -8.59 -7.89
C SER A 73 -18.20 -9.07 -8.43
N ARG A 74 -18.22 -10.17 -9.19
CA ARG A 74 -19.47 -10.76 -9.69
C ARG A 74 -20.33 -11.25 -8.53
N ASP A 75 -19.74 -12.01 -7.60
CA ASP A 75 -20.43 -12.55 -6.44
C ASP A 75 -21.01 -11.44 -5.55
N LEU A 76 -20.27 -10.31 -5.41
CA LEU A 76 -20.71 -9.15 -4.67
C LEU A 76 -21.92 -8.47 -5.33
N ILE A 77 -21.88 -8.28 -6.65
CA ILE A 77 -22.99 -7.72 -7.44
C ILE A 77 -24.22 -8.63 -7.31
N ASP A 78 -24.07 -9.92 -7.52
CA ASP A 78 -25.14 -10.90 -7.42
C ASP A 78 -25.77 -10.93 -6.01
N LYS A 79 -24.95 -10.79 -4.97
CA LYS A 79 -25.42 -10.69 -3.58
C LYS A 79 -26.26 -9.43 -3.35
N HIS A 80 -25.89 -8.30 -3.95
CA HIS A 80 -26.71 -7.09 -3.86
C HIS A 80 -28.02 -7.23 -4.65
N LEU A 81 -27.95 -7.74 -5.86
CA LEU A 81 -29.13 -7.96 -6.70
C LEU A 81 -30.13 -8.95 -6.06
N SER A 82 -29.64 -10.05 -5.47
CA SER A 82 -30.47 -11.03 -4.76
C SER A 82 -31.19 -10.46 -3.53
N LYS A 83 -30.65 -9.40 -2.93
CA LYS A 83 -31.29 -8.66 -1.84
C LYS A 83 -32.26 -7.57 -2.32
N GLY A 84 -32.48 -7.45 -3.61
CA GLY A 84 -33.33 -6.42 -4.22
C GLY A 84 -32.71 -5.03 -4.23
N HIS A 85 -31.40 -4.90 -4.01
CA HIS A 85 -30.71 -3.62 -4.10
C HIS A 85 -30.59 -3.18 -5.55
N LYS A 86 -30.70 -1.87 -5.78
CA LYS A 86 -30.34 -1.28 -7.07
C LYS A 86 -28.81 -1.11 -7.15
N VAL A 87 -28.23 -1.63 -8.23
CA VAL A 87 -26.79 -1.54 -8.51
C VAL A 87 -26.57 -0.55 -9.65
N VAL A 88 -25.60 0.33 -9.50
CA VAL A 88 -25.22 1.36 -10.48
C VAL A 88 -23.71 1.40 -10.62
N ILE A 89 -23.22 1.59 -11.85
CA ILE A 89 -21.81 1.89 -12.10
C ILE A 89 -21.64 3.40 -12.22
N ILE A 90 -20.71 3.96 -11.42
CA ILE A 90 -20.31 5.38 -11.49
C ILE A 90 -18.81 5.40 -11.76
N SER A 91 -18.40 5.88 -12.95
CA SER A 91 -17.03 5.75 -13.43
C SER A 91 -16.50 7.01 -14.10
N ALA A 92 -15.21 7.28 -13.91
CA ALA A 92 -14.49 8.34 -14.62
C ALA A 92 -14.22 8.01 -16.09
N ALA A 93 -14.26 6.72 -16.46
CA ALA A 93 -14.14 6.30 -17.85
C ALA A 93 -15.35 6.78 -18.68
N THR A 94 -15.20 6.74 -20.01
CA THR A 94 -16.30 7.12 -20.91
C THR A 94 -17.39 6.05 -20.97
N THR A 95 -18.60 6.43 -21.34
CA THR A 95 -19.74 5.50 -21.53
C THR A 95 -19.38 4.34 -22.44
N TYR A 96 -18.66 4.59 -23.53
CA TYR A 96 -18.21 3.57 -24.49
C TYR A 96 -17.29 2.50 -23.89
N GLN A 97 -16.59 2.82 -22.81
CA GLN A 97 -15.71 1.88 -22.09
C GLN A 97 -16.49 1.08 -21.05
N ILE A 98 -17.51 1.68 -20.44
CA ILE A 98 -18.23 1.10 -19.29
C ILE A 98 -19.44 0.29 -19.70
N GLU A 99 -20.18 0.68 -20.77
CA GLU A 99 -21.38 -0.03 -21.20
C GLU A 99 -21.16 -1.52 -21.50
N PRO A 100 -20.09 -1.96 -22.20
CA PRO A 100 -19.85 -3.38 -22.42
C PRO A 100 -19.64 -4.16 -21.10
N ILE A 101 -19.03 -3.52 -20.11
CA ILE A 101 -18.81 -4.11 -18.78
C ILE A 101 -20.14 -4.21 -18.03
N ALA A 102 -20.94 -3.13 -18.03
CA ALA A 102 -22.23 -3.08 -17.39
C ALA A 102 -23.17 -4.16 -17.95
N ASN A 103 -23.22 -4.28 -19.30
CA ASN A 103 -24.02 -5.29 -19.98
C ASN A 103 -23.61 -6.72 -19.57
N ALA A 104 -22.30 -7.00 -19.51
CA ALA A 104 -21.79 -8.31 -19.09
C ALA A 104 -22.05 -8.64 -17.60
N LEU A 105 -22.26 -7.61 -16.76
CA LEU A 105 -22.59 -7.74 -15.35
C LEU A 105 -24.10 -7.61 -15.07
N GLY A 106 -24.93 -7.42 -16.09
CA GLY A 106 -26.38 -7.26 -15.94
C GLY A 106 -26.80 -5.96 -15.25
N ILE A 107 -25.93 -4.94 -15.21
CA ILE A 107 -26.17 -3.64 -14.58
C ILE A 107 -26.75 -2.69 -15.61
N LYS A 108 -27.92 -2.12 -15.32
CA LYS A 108 -28.68 -1.26 -16.25
C LYS A 108 -28.37 0.23 -16.07
N ASP A 109 -28.03 0.65 -14.87
CA ASP A 109 -27.78 2.05 -14.55
C ASP A 109 -26.29 2.33 -14.60
N VAL A 110 -25.88 3.26 -15.49
CA VAL A 110 -24.49 3.67 -15.68
C VAL A 110 -24.42 5.19 -15.65
N TYR A 111 -23.46 5.72 -14.90
CA TYR A 111 -23.04 7.12 -14.93
C TYR A 111 -21.54 7.13 -15.20
N ALA A 112 -21.16 7.72 -16.31
CA ALA A 112 -19.78 7.75 -16.78
C ALA A 112 -19.46 9.13 -17.35
N THR A 113 -18.22 9.38 -17.72
CA THR A 113 -17.84 10.61 -18.42
C THR A 113 -18.47 10.59 -19.81
N GLU A 114 -19.29 11.62 -20.09
CA GLU A 114 -20.01 11.76 -21.35
C GLU A 114 -19.27 12.69 -22.29
N MET A 115 -19.10 12.24 -23.53
CA MET A 115 -18.53 13.04 -24.61
C MET A 115 -19.64 13.64 -25.46
N GLU A 116 -19.51 14.92 -25.81
CA GLU A 116 -20.51 15.61 -26.63
C GLU A 116 -20.49 15.07 -28.07
N VAL A 117 -21.65 14.62 -28.53
CA VAL A 117 -21.89 14.10 -29.89
C VAL A 117 -22.90 15.01 -30.59
N GLN A 118 -22.62 15.37 -31.83
CA GLN A 118 -23.53 16.12 -32.72
C GLN A 118 -23.44 15.53 -34.12
N ASN A 119 -24.59 15.20 -34.69
CA ASN A 119 -24.69 14.52 -36.00
C ASN A 119 -23.84 13.25 -36.09
N ASP A 120 -23.96 12.39 -35.07
CA ASP A 120 -23.24 11.12 -34.93
C ASP A 120 -21.71 11.26 -34.87
N LYS A 121 -21.18 12.47 -34.63
CA LYS A 121 -19.74 12.75 -34.52
C LYS A 121 -19.38 13.44 -33.22
N PHE A 122 -18.24 13.11 -32.68
CA PHE A 122 -17.71 13.81 -31.51
C PHE A 122 -17.38 15.28 -31.84
N THR A 123 -17.84 16.19 -31.00
CA THR A 123 -17.52 17.64 -31.13
C THR A 123 -16.11 17.95 -30.61
N GLY A 124 -15.51 17.06 -29.84
CA GLY A 124 -14.25 17.26 -29.13
C GLY A 124 -14.42 17.90 -27.75
N ARG A 125 -15.63 17.89 -27.21
CA ARG A 125 -15.94 18.38 -25.85
C ARG A 125 -16.43 17.24 -24.97
N VAL A 126 -16.31 17.46 -23.66
CA VAL A 126 -16.91 16.61 -22.63
C VAL A 126 -18.19 17.31 -22.17
N SER A 127 -19.33 16.63 -22.24
CA SER A 127 -20.63 17.16 -21.81
C SER A 127 -20.84 17.01 -20.31
N GLU A 128 -20.45 15.87 -19.73
CA GLU A 128 -20.51 15.62 -18.28
C GLU A 128 -19.25 14.88 -17.81
N MET A 129 -18.54 15.45 -16.83
CA MET A 129 -17.34 14.85 -16.24
C MET A 129 -17.71 14.06 -14.99
N CYS A 130 -17.45 12.75 -14.99
CA CYS A 130 -17.74 11.85 -13.87
C CYS A 130 -16.45 11.53 -13.07
N TRP A 131 -15.84 12.57 -12.48
CA TRP A 131 -14.60 12.47 -11.70
C TRP A 131 -14.74 13.23 -10.38
N GLY A 132 -14.18 12.70 -9.28
CA GLY A 132 -14.21 13.34 -7.97
C GLY A 132 -15.62 13.75 -7.56
N GLU A 133 -15.87 15.05 -7.36
CA GLU A 133 -17.21 15.60 -7.07
C GLU A 133 -18.24 15.27 -8.17
N GLY A 134 -17.80 15.03 -9.42
CA GLY A 134 -18.66 14.58 -10.51
C GLY A 134 -19.33 13.25 -10.21
N LYS A 135 -18.62 12.31 -9.59
CA LYS A 135 -19.19 11.02 -9.15
C LYS A 135 -20.20 11.21 -8.02
N ALA A 136 -19.93 12.09 -7.06
CA ALA A 136 -20.87 12.41 -5.99
C ALA A 136 -22.16 13.05 -6.52
N ARG A 137 -22.05 13.95 -7.52
CA ARG A 137 -23.22 14.51 -8.21
C ARG A 137 -24.04 13.43 -8.94
N ALA A 138 -23.36 12.51 -9.65
CA ALA A 138 -24.00 11.38 -10.33
C ALA A 138 -24.76 10.48 -9.34
N ALA A 139 -24.16 10.18 -8.18
CA ALA A 139 -24.80 9.41 -7.12
C ALA A 139 -26.04 10.11 -6.56
N ARG A 140 -25.97 11.41 -6.29
CA ARG A 140 -27.13 12.21 -5.84
C ARG A 140 -28.24 12.24 -6.90
N LYS A 141 -27.90 12.38 -8.20
CA LYS A 141 -28.84 12.34 -9.33
C LYS A 141 -29.54 10.97 -9.41
N PHE A 142 -28.77 9.87 -9.30
CA PHE A 142 -29.30 8.52 -9.29
C PHE A 142 -30.22 8.29 -8.07
N ALA A 143 -29.77 8.67 -6.88
CA ALA A 143 -30.52 8.50 -5.64
C ALA A 143 -31.85 9.27 -5.68
N LYS A 144 -31.85 10.53 -6.15
CA LYS A 144 -33.06 11.34 -6.32
C LYS A 144 -34.04 10.71 -7.31
N LYS A 145 -33.54 10.26 -8.49
CA LYS A 145 -34.37 9.63 -9.54
C LYS A 145 -35.05 8.34 -9.02
N ASN A 146 -34.36 7.59 -8.19
CA ASN A 146 -34.82 6.28 -7.74
C ASN A 146 -35.34 6.27 -6.29
N ARG A 147 -35.45 7.42 -5.62
CA ARG A 147 -35.85 7.56 -4.21
C ARG A 147 -35.02 6.72 -3.26
N ILE A 148 -33.71 6.73 -3.47
CA ILE A 148 -32.71 5.97 -2.68
C ILE A 148 -32.15 6.86 -1.59
N ASP A 149 -31.97 6.28 -0.39
CA ASP A 149 -31.31 6.90 0.74
C ASP A 149 -29.79 6.57 0.68
N LEU A 150 -28.97 7.59 0.41
CA LEU A 150 -27.52 7.43 0.35
C LEU A 150 -26.91 7.01 1.70
N SER A 151 -27.53 7.40 2.82
CA SER A 151 -27.05 6.98 4.16
C SER A 151 -27.20 5.47 4.42
N LYS A 152 -27.94 4.77 3.57
CA LYS A 152 -28.11 3.29 3.60
C LYS A 152 -27.46 2.61 2.40
N SER A 153 -26.76 3.37 1.59
CA SER A 153 -26.14 2.89 0.35
C SER A 153 -24.68 2.47 0.57
N TYR A 154 -24.26 1.51 -0.21
CA TYR A 154 -22.88 1.00 -0.27
C TYR A 154 -22.18 1.65 -1.45
N PHE A 155 -20.92 2.04 -1.26
CA PHE A 155 -20.06 2.46 -2.36
C PHE A 155 -18.70 1.74 -2.28
N TYR A 156 -18.30 1.17 -3.39
CA TYR A 156 -17.09 0.37 -3.55
C TYR A 156 -16.14 1.07 -4.52
N THR A 157 -14.90 1.34 -4.10
CA THR A 157 -13.90 1.97 -4.95
C THR A 157 -12.47 1.59 -4.54
N ASP A 158 -11.54 1.77 -5.47
CA ASP A 158 -10.10 1.58 -5.29
C ASP A 158 -9.33 2.92 -5.22
N SER A 159 -10.00 4.05 -5.44
CA SER A 159 -9.38 5.36 -5.63
C SER A 159 -9.71 6.37 -4.54
N TYR A 160 -8.68 7.03 -4.00
CA TYR A 160 -8.82 8.15 -3.08
C TYR A 160 -9.58 9.34 -3.69
N GLU A 161 -9.49 9.52 -5.01
CA GLU A 161 -10.19 10.59 -5.73
C GLU A 161 -11.73 10.51 -5.63
N ASP A 162 -12.24 9.36 -5.19
CA ASP A 162 -13.67 9.13 -4.96
C ASP A 162 -14.15 9.54 -3.57
N LEU A 163 -13.28 10.16 -2.77
CA LEU A 163 -13.58 10.62 -1.40
C LEU A 163 -14.90 11.41 -1.32
N PRO A 164 -15.23 12.36 -2.23
CA PRO A 164 -16.49 13.08 -2.16
C PRO A 164 -17.75 12.20 -2.23
N LEU A 165 -17.64 11.02 -2.86
CA LEU A 165 -18.74 10.05 -2.90
C LEU A 165 -18.71 9.11 -1.68
N LEU A 166 -17.54 8.72 -1.20
CA LEU A 166 -17.38 7.91 0.02
C LEU A 166 -17.97 8.62 1.25
N GLU A 167 -17.83 9.95 1.33
CA GLU A 167 -18.33 10.75 2.46
C GLU A 167 -19.85 10.91 2.52
N ILE A 168 -20.56 10.69 1.41
CA ILE A 168 -22.03 10.87 1.35
C ILE A 168 -22.82 9.56 1.44
N VAL A 169 -22.15 8.41 1.41
CA VAL A 169 -22.79 7.10 1.57
C VAL A 169 -22.66 6.59 3.01
N GLY A 170 -23.62 5.77 3.44
CA GLY A 170 -23.58 5.21 4.79
C GLY A 170 -22.62 4.02 4.94
N HIS A 171 -22.26 3.37 3.83
CA HIS A 171 -21.37 2.20 3.85
C HIS A 171 -20.25 2.35 2.81
N PRO A 172 -19.23 3.20 3.10
CA PRO A 172 -18.02 3.29 2.27
C PRO A 172 -17.18 2.02 2.42
N ILE A 173 -16.73 1.46 1.30
CA ILE A 173 -15.91 0.23 1.27
C ILE A 173 -14.79 0.39 0.25
N ALA A 174 -13.57 0.20 0.69
CA ALA A 174 -12.40 0.22 -0.16
C ALA A 174 -12.12 -1.18 -0.75
N ILE A 175 -11.98 -1.29 -2.07
CA ILE A 175 -11.60 -2.55 -2.75
C ILE A 175 -10.26 -2.36 -3.44
N ASN A 176 -9.26 -3.17 -3.09
CA ASN A 176 -7.90 -3.06 -3.64
C ASN A 176 -7.43 -1.59 -3.71
N PRO A 177 -7.63 -0.77 -2.63
CA PRO A 177 -7.46 0.67 -2.68
C PRO A 177 -6.03 1.09 -3.01
N ASP A 178 -5.89 2.30 -3.58
CA ASP A 178 -4.62 2.98 -3.65
C ASP A 178 -4.07 3.32 -2.25
N GLN A 179 -2.79 3.71 -2.16
CA GLN A 179 -2.12 3.93 -0.88
C GLN A 179 -2.81 5.01 -0.02
N LYS A 180 -3.36 6.07 -0.64
CA LYS A 180 -4.01 7.16 0.10
C LYS A 180 -5.36 6.72 0.64
N LEU A 181 -6.17 6.04 -0.19
CA LEU A 181 -7.45 5.49 0.24
C LEU A 181 -7.27 4.38 1.28
N SER A 182 -6.24 3.56 1.12
CA SER A 182 -5.88 2.50 2.08
C SER A 182 -5.61 3.07 3.47
N GLN A 183 -4.80 4.14 3.54
CA GLN A 183 -4.50 4.83 4.79
C GLN A 183 -5.76 5.45 5.41
N LEU A 184 -6.55 6.18 4.61
CA LEU A 184 -7.78 6.82 5.07
C LEU A 184 -8.80 5.78 5.57
N ALA A 185 -9.01 4.69 4.81
CA ALA A 185 -9.95 3.64 5.19
C ALA A 185 -9.55 2.97 6.52
N PHE A 186 -8.24 2.75 6.72
CA PHE A 186 -7.71 2.21 7.97
C PHE A 186 -7.93 3.16 9.14
N GLU A 187 -7.61 4.46 8.98
CA GLU A 187 -7.83 5.49 10.02
C GLU A 187 -9.32 5.68 10.36
N SER A 188 -10.19 5.61 9.34
CA SER A 188 -11.64 5.78 9.48
C SER A 188 -12.38 4.50 9.86
N SER A 189 -11.67 3.37 10.01
CA SER A 189 -12.24 2.05 10.26
C SER A 189 -13.25 1.60 9.18
N TRP A 190 -13.02 2.02 7.92
CA TRP A 190 -13.82 1.55 6.79
C TRP A 190 -13.39 0.13 6.38
N PRO A 191 -14.31 -0.74 5.97
CA PRO A 191 -13.95 -2.07 5.48
C PRO A 191 -13.03 -1.99 4.27
N ILE A 192 -11.95 -2.79 4.28
CA ILE A 192 -11.04 -2.95 3.15
C ILE A 192 -11.17 -4.38 2.63
N LEU A 193 -11.65 -4.53 1.40
CA LEU A 193 -11.71 -5.82 0.70
C LEU A 193 -10.52 -5.98 -0.22
N ARG A 194 -9.94 -7.18 -0.25
CA ARG A 194 -8.84 -7.53 -1.14
C ARG A 194 -9.27 -8.68 -2.03
N PHE A 195 -9.39 -8.40 -3.33
CA PHE A 195 -9.65 -9.41 -4.35
C PHE A 195 -8.32 -9.86 -4.95
N GLU A 196 -8.15 -11.15 -5.14
CA GLU A 196 -6.93 -11.70 -5.73
C GLU A 196 -6.95 -11.58 -7.25
N GLU A 197 -5.83 -11.12 -7.85
CA GLU A 197 -5.72 -11.12 -9.31
C GLU A 197 -5.90 -12.55 -9.85
N PRO A 198 -6.75 -12.76 -10.88
CA PRO A 198 -7.09 -14.09 -11.40
C PRO A 198 -5.89 -14.90 -11.90
N ILE A 199 -4.77 -14.24 -12.18
CA ILE A 199 -3.56 -14.89 -12.72
C ILE A 199 -2.34 -14.47 -11.89
N GLY A 200 -1.83 -15.39 -11.07
CA GLY A 200 -0.55 -15.23 -10.40
C GLY A 200 0.60 -15.11 -11.43
N LYS A 201 1.47 -14.09 -11.30
CA LYS A 201 2.60 -13.82 -12.20
C LYS A 201 3.93 -14.18 -11.53
N PRO A 202 4.35 -15.46 -11.44
CA PRO A 202 5.54 -15.86 -10.70
C PRO A 202 6.82 -15.18 -11.23
N LEU A 203 6.96 -14.98 -12.53
CA LEU A 203 8.10 -14.28 -13.13
C LEU A 203 8.15 -12.80 -12.70
N VAL A 204 6.99 -12.12 -12.68
CA VAL A 204 6.90 -10.72 -12.23
C VAL A 204 7.22 -10.61 -10.73
N ASN A 205 6.73 -11.53 -9.91
CA ASN A 205 7.00 -11.56 -8.48
C ASN A 205 8.48 -11.89 -8.18
N GLY A 206 9.09 -12.78 -8.95
CA GLY A 206 10.53 -13.07 -8.86
C GLY A 206 11.39 -11.85 -9.22
N PHE A 207 11.08 -11.19 -10.34
CA PHE A 207 11.74 -9.95 -10.74
C PHE A 207 11.56 -8.83 -9.69
N ARG A 208 10.34 -8.65 -9.19
CA ARG A 208 10.02 -7.70 -8.10
C ARG A 208 10.89 -7.95 -6.87
N THR A 209 11.00 -9.21 -6.46
CA THR A 209 11.81 -9.60 -5.28
C THR A 209 13.27 -9.27 -5.48
N GLY A 210 13.83 -9.62 -6.64
CA GLY A 210 15.22 -9.30 -6.98
C GLY A 210 15.47 -7.79 -6.98
N MET A 211 14.57 -7.01 -7.58
CA MET A 211 14.67 -5.55 -7.62
C MET A 211 14.49 -4.89 -6.25
N ALA A 212 13.59 -5.43 -5.39
CA ALA A 212 13.44 -4.96 -4.02
C ALA A 212 14.71 -5.19 -3.20
N ALA A 213 15.33 -6.36 -3.31
CA ALA A 213 16.63 -6.62 -2.69
C ALA A 213 17.73 -5.72 -3.27
N ALA A 214 17.80 -5.57 -4.60
CA ALA A 214 18.79 -4.72 -5.26
C ALA A 214 18.65 -3.23 -4.88
N SER A 215 17.47 -2.77 -4.44
CA SER A 215 17.24 -1.39 -4.00
C SER A 215 18.10 -0.95 -2.81
N ILE A 216 18.66 -1.91 -2.07
CA ILE A 216 19.59 -1.66 -0.94
C ILE A 216 20.84 -0.92 -1.43
N TYR A 217 21.38 -1.27 -2.61
CA TYR A 217 22.59 -0.63 -3.15
C TYR A 217 22.40 0.86 -3.50
N PRO A 218 21.43 1.27 -4.31
CA PRO A 218 21.20 2.70 -4.58
C PRO A 218 20.81 3.47 -3.30
N SER A 219 20.16 2.83 -2.34
CA SER A 219 19.86 3.44 -1.05
C SER A 219 21.12 3.69 -0.23
N ALA A 220 22.06 2.74 -0.20
CA ALA A 220 23.35 2.93 0.44
C ALA A 220 24.18 4.02 -0.25
N MET A 221 24.15 4.10 -1.59
CA MET A 221 24.82 5.17 -2.33
C MET A 221 24.25 6.56 -1.97
N LYS A 222 22.91 6.68 -1.88
CA LYS A 222 22.24 7.90 -1.41
C LYS A 222 22.72 8.29 0.00
N GLY A 223 22.86 7.32 0.89
CA GLY A 223 23.38 7.54 2.24
C GLY A 223 24.84 8.02 2.23
N ILE A 224 25.70 7.37 1.46
CA ILE A 224 27.12 7.80 1.32
C ILE A 224 27.20 9.25 0.84
N LEU A 225 26.44 9.61 -0.19
CA LEU A 225 26.40 10.99 -0.70
C LEU A 225 25.91 11.97 0.38
N LYS A 226 24.84 11.63 1.11
CA LYS A 226 24.33 12.48 2.19
C LYS A 226 25.37 12.63 3.31
N GLY A 227 25.99 11.52 3.73
CA GLY A 227 27.06 11.54 4.75
C GLY A 227 28.27 12.36 4.35
N ALA A 228 28.68 12.29 3.07
CA ALA A 228 29.76 13.11 2.55
C ALA A 228 29.41 14.61 2.55
N MET A 229 28.16 14.96 2.25
CA MET A 229 27.68 16.34 2.28
C MET A 229 27.56 16.91 3.70
N THR A 230 27.14 16.08 4.67
CA THR A 230 26.89 16.52 6.04
C THR A 230 28.04 16.22 7.01
N MET A 231 29.06 15.49 6.57
CA MET A 231 30.16 14.98 7.37
C MET A 231 29.68 14.13 8.59
N SER A 232 28.49 13.51 8.45
CA SER A 232 27.81 12.78 9.53
C SER A 232 27.49 11.35 9.10
N ARG A 233 28.01 10.38 9.88
CA ARG A 233 27.67 8.95 9.72
C ARG A 233 26.19 8.69 10.05
N GLN A 234 25.64 9.40 11.02
CA GLN A 234 24.24 9.26 11.39
C GLN A 234 23.30 9.70 10.26
N GLU A 235 23.60 10.83 9.63
CA GLU A 235 22.84 11.29 8.45
C GLU A 235 22.96 10.33 7.26
N ALA A 236 24.13 9.70 7.08
CA ALA A 236 24.32 8.67 6.08
C ALA A 236 23.40 7.45 6.36
N ALA A 237 23.36 6.99 7.61
CA ALA A 237 22.52 5.86 8.03
C ALA A 237 21.03 6.20 7.87
N ASN A 238 20.59 7.36 8.34
CA ASN A 238 19.22 7.83 8.25
C ASN A 238 18.72 7.92 6.78
N ALA A 239 19.56 8.49 5.90
CA ALA A 239 19.25 8.57 4.48
C ALA A 239 19.19 7.19 3.81
N THR A 240 20.03 6.24 4.25
CA THR A 240 20.01 4.86 3.76
C THR A 240 18.75 4.16 4.22
N PHE A 241 18.41 4.19 5.52
CA PHE A 241 17.24 3.51 6.09
C PHE A 241 15.95 4.02 5.47
N SER A 242 15.75 5.35 5.42
CA SER A 242 14.56 5.92 4.81
C SER A 242 14.42 5.56 3.34
N SER A 243 15.55 5.56 2.59
CA SER A 243 15.56 5.18 1.17
C SER A 243 15.25 3.68 0.96
N ILE A 244 15.82 2.78 1.77
CA ILE A 244 15.50 1.34 1.73
C ILE A 244 14.00 1.14 2.02
N GLY A 245 13.47 1.80 3.05
CA GLY A 245 12.07 1.72 3.42
C GLY A 245 11.14 2.18 2.30
N ASP A 246 11.40 3.34 1.71
CA ASP A 246 10.53 3.92 0.67
C ASP A 246 10.66 3.18 -0.66
N LEU A 247 11.87 2.98 -1.15
CA LEU A 247 12.11 2.34 -2.45
C LEU A 247 11.83 0.84 -2.42
N GLY A 248 12.34 0.16 -1.39
CA GLY A 248 12.18 -1.28 -1.25
C GLY A 248 10.73 -1.70 -1.05
N SER A 249 9.97 -1.01 -0.17
CA SER A 249 8.54 -1.30 0.02
C SER A 249 7.73 -1.06 -1.25
N LYS A 250 8.01 0.04 -1.97
CA LYS A 250 7.33 0.37 -3.24
C LYS A 250 7.58 -0.70 -4.31
N ILE A 251 8.84 -1.12 -4.49
CA ILE A 251 9.21 -2.15 -5.47
C ILE A 251 8.63 -3.51 -5.07
N ALA A 252 8.67 -3.86 -3.77
CA ALA A 252 8.07 -5.09 -3.26
C ALA A 252 6.55 -5.11 -3.36
N GLY A 253 5.91 -3.96 -3.66
CA GLY A 253 4.46 -3.84 -3.77
C GLY A 253 3.76 -3.85 -2.40
N LEU A 254 4.43 -3.34 -1.36
CA LEU A 254 3.87 -3.25 -0.01
C LEU A 254 3.10 -1.93 0.12
N ASP A 255 1.79 -2.04 0.24
CA ASP A 255 0.90 -0.93 0.57
C ASP A 255 0.74 -0.89 2.10
N ILE A 256 1.36 0.10 2.76
CA ILE A 256 1.49 0.14 4.22
C ILE A 256 0.63 1.27 4.77
N ALA A 257 -0.45 0.92 5.47
CA ALA A 257 -1.28 1.82 6.26
C ALA A 257 -0.82 1.80 7.73
N VAL A 258 -0.72 2.98 8.36
CA VAL A 258 -0.16 3.11 9.71
C VAL A 258 -1.10 3.89 10.61
N LYS A 259 -1.48 3.31 11.74
CA LYS A 259 -2.21 3.95 12.84
C LYS A 259 -1.26 4.21 14.02
N GLY A 260 -1.42 5.32 14.75
CA GLY A 260 -0.56 5.67 15.88
C GLY A 260 0.85 6.13 15.46
N LYS A 261 1.01 6.70 14.27
CA LYS A 261 2.31 7.11 13.72
C LYS A 261 3.07 8.11 14.60
N HIS A 262 2.38 8.94 15.39
CA HIS A 262 2.98 9.91 16.29
C HIS A 262 3.87 9.23 17.34
N ASN A 263 3.53 8.03 17.80
CA ASN A 263 4.34 7.26 18.75
C ASN A 263 5.73 6.86 18.23
N LEU A 264 5.98 6.95 16.91
CA LEU A 264 7.30 6.70 16.34
C LEU A 264 8.29 7.86 16.57
N GLU A 265 7.78 9.08 16.78
CA GLU A 265 8.59 10.30 16.83
C GLU A 265 8.64 10.93 18.24
N GLU A 266 7.55 10.86 19.02
CA GLU A 266 7.40 11.62 20.27
C GLU A 266 8.37 11.18 21.37
N ILE A 267 8.73 9.91 21.44
CA ILE A 267 9.59 9.36 22.50
C ILE A 267 10.75 8.59 21.91
N ARG A 268 11.95 9.21 21.96
CA ARG A 268 13.22 8.61 21.54
C ARG A 268 14.35 8.99 22.49
N PRO A 269 15.34 8.13 22.73
CA PRO A 269 15.45 6.76 22.19
C PRO A 269 14.45 5.78 22.84
N ALA A 270 14.09 4.75 22.09
CA ALA A 270 13.15 3.71 22.52
C ALA A 270 13.53 2.32 21.94
N VAL A 271 13.00 1.27 22.53
CA VAL A 271 13.04 -0.07 21.95
C VAL A 271 11.74 -0.29 21.13
N PHE A 272 11.84 -0.23 19.80
CA PHE A 272 10.74 -0.57 18.92
C PHE A 272 10.62 -2.09 18.80
N CYS A 273 9.64 -2.65 19.48
CA CYS A 273 9.31 -4.07 19.41
C CYS A 273 8.30 -4.32 18.31
N PHE A 274 8.57 -5.23 17.38
CA PHE A 274 7.62 -5.59 16.32
C PHE A 274 7.45 -7.11 16.24
N ASN A 275 6.24 -7.58 15.92
CA ASN A 275 6.01 -9.00 15.64
C ASN A 275 6.58 -9.37 14.28
N HIS A 276 7.16 -10.55 14.17
CA HIS A 276 7.94 -10.95 12.99
C HIS A 276 7.21 -11.97 12.15
N GLN A 277 6.54 -11.50 11.10
CA GLN A 277 5.71 -12.35 10.24
C GLN A 277 6.40 -12.75 8.93
N SER A 278 7.25 -11.87 8.37
CA SER A 278 7.72 -12.00 6.98
C SER A 278 9.11 -11.40 6.79
N ALA A 279 9.74 -11.68 5.65
CA ALA A 279 10.90 -10.89 5.21
C ALA A 279 10.52 -9.45 4.80
N ALA A 280 9.23 -9.18 4.57
CA ALA A 280 8.71 -7.85 4.32
C ALA A 280 8.89 -6.90 5.52
N ASP A 281 8.93 -7.44 6.74
CA ASP A 281 9.06 -6.66 7.98
C ASP A 281 10.31 -5.78 7.96
N PHE A 282 11.37 -6.22 7.28
CA PHE A 282 12.58 -5.42 7.07
C PHE A 282 12.27 -4.08 6.39
N PHE A 283 11.57 -4.10 5.26
CA PHE A 283 11.21 -2.87 4.54
C PHE A 283 10.19 -2.03 5.30
N ILE A 284 9.27 -2.69 6.01
CA ILE A 284 8.25 -2.05 6.83
C ILE A 284 8.91 -1.24 7.95
N ILE A 285 9.78 -1.85 8.74
CA ILE A 285 10.48 -1.20 9.86
C ILE A 285 11.37 -0.05 9.37
N MET A 286 12.11 -0.24 8.27
CA MET A 286 12.91 0.83 7.66
C MET A 286 12.05 2.01 7.22
N LYS A 287 10.85 1.77 6.71
CA LYS A 287 9.90 2.81 6.28
C LYS A 287 9.24 3.53 7.45
N LEU A 288 9.02 2.84 8.56
CA LEU A 288 8.35 3.40 9.73
C LEU A 288 9.30 4.24 10.60
N ILE A 289 10.42 3.66 11.03
CA ILE A 289 11.32 4.29 12.01
C ILE A 289 12.22 5.33 11.35
N ARG A 290 12.69 5.10 10.14
CA ARG A 290 13.40 6.02 9.22
C ARG A 290 14.76 6.53 9.68
N HIS A 291 14.93 6.95 10.92
CA HIS A 291 16.13 7.63 11.41
C HIS A 291 16.45 7.29 12.87
N ASP A 292 17.69 7.53 13.25
CA ASP A 292 18.22 7.41 14.62
C ASP A 292 17.88 6.08 15.28
N PHE A 293 18.09 4.99 14.53
CA PHE A 293 17.90 3.65 15.04
C PHE A 293 18.91 2.64 14.48
N THR A 294 19.03 1.52 15.15
CA THR A 294 19.69 0.33 14.65
C THR A 294 18.81 -0.90 14.83
N GLY A 295 19.11 -1.97 14.12
CA GLY A 295 18.36 -3.23 14.18
C GLY A 295 19.18 -4.38 14.72
N ILE A 296 18.50 -5.31 15.41
CA ILE A 296 19.09 -6.58 15.82
C ILE A 296 18.87 -7.62 14.73
N ALA A 297 19.96 -8.10 14.14
CA ALA A 297 19.97 -9.03 13.02
C ALA A 297 20.58 -10.38 13.41
N LYS A 298 20.26 -11.41 12.63
CA LYS A 298 20.85 -12.74 12.72
C LYS A 298 22.30 -12.71 12.24
N LYS A 299 23.22 -13.38 12.93
CA LYS A 299 24.66 -13.40 12.59
C LYS A 299 24.93 -13.86 11.15
N GLU A 300 24.13 -14.76 10.61
CA GLU A 300 24.31 -15.26 9.25
C GLU A 300 24.09 -14.18 8.19
N LEU A 301 23.34 -13.09 8.49
CA LEU A 301 23.17 -11.97 7.58
C LEU A 301 24.46 -11.18 7.34
N GLU A 302 25.41 -11.22 8.28
CA GLU A 302 26.73 -10.60 8.13
C GLU A 302 27.50 -11.14 6.92
N ARG A 303 27.28 -12.42 6.59
CA ARG A 303 27.95 -13.13 5.48
C ARG A 303 27.22 -12.99 4.14
N THR A 304 26.10 -12.28 4.09
CA THR A 304 25.38 -12.04 2.84
C THR A 304 26.00 -10.88 2.05
N PRO A 305 25.70 -10.72 0.75
CA PRO A 305 26.16 -9.58 -0.03
C PRO A 305 25.77 -8.22 0.55
N PHE A 306 24.74 -8.16 1.41
CA PHE A 306 24.28 -6.94 2.10
C PHE A 306 24.95 -6.72 3.45
N GLY A 307 25.65 -7.74 3.99
CA GLY A 307 26.29 -7.70 5.30
C GLY A 307 27.17 -6.47 5.51
N PRO A 308 28.11 -6.14 4.60
CA PRO A 308 28.96 -4.95 4.75
C PRO A 308 28.18 -3.65 4.87
N ILE A 309 27.03 -3.51 4.14
CA ILE A 309 26.15 -2.34 4.22
C ILE A 309 25.52 -2.28 5.62
N PHE A 310 24.94 -3.37 6.08
CA PHE A 310 24.29 -3.41 7.40
C PHE A 310 25.26 -3.20 8.55
N SER A 311 26.49 -3.75 8.45
CA SER A 311 27.57 -3.50 9.42
C SER A 311 27.97 -2.01 9.46
N ALA A 312 28.08 -1.37 8.29
CA ALA A 312 28.39 0.05 8.20
C ALA A 312 27.26 0.93 8.79
N LEU A 313 26.02 0.46 8.75
CA LEU A 313 24.83 1.09 9.34
C LEU A 313 24.67 0.78 10.84
N GLY A 314 25.60 0.07 11.45
CA GLY A 314 25.59 -0.23 12.88
C GLY A 314 24.69 -1.41 13.28
N ALA A 315 24.31 -2.30 12.35
CA ALA A 315 23.50 -3.47 12.67
C ALA A 315 24.17 -4.35 13.75
N ILE A 316 23.39 -4.75 14.73
CA ILE A 316 23.85 -5.59 15.85
C ILE A 316 23.56 -7.05 15.52
N TYR A 317 24.60 -7.86 15.36
CA TYR A 317 24.45 -9.27 15.00
C TYR A 317 24.43 -10.16 16.23
N VAL A 318 23.42 -11.01 16.34
CA VAL A 318 23.21 -11.92 17.47
C VAL A 318 23.26 -13.37 17.01
N ASP A 319 24.14 -14.15 17.62
CA ASP A 319 24.18 -15.62 17.51
C ASP A 319 23.11 -16.21 18.45
N ARG A 320 22.02 -16.70 17.86
CA ARG A 320 20.86 -17.25 18.60
C ARG A 320 21.04 -18.69 19.04
N SER A 321 22.14 -19.35 18.64
CA SER A 321 22.44 -20.74 18.98
C SER A 321 23.05 -20.89 20.39
N ASN A 322 23.63 -19.82 20.94
CA ASN A 322 24.28 -19.80 22.27
C ASN A 322 23.64 -18.69 23.13
N LYS A 323 23.00 -19.09 24.24
CA LYS A 323 22.23 -18.19 25.11
C LYS A 323 23.13 -17.17 25.84
N GLU A 324 24.32 -17.57 26.27
CA GLU A 324 25.28 -16.69 26.97
C GLU A 324 25.86 -15.66 26.00
N LYS A 325 26.32 -16.09 24.83
CA LYS A 325 26.80 -15.20 23.77
C LYS A 325 25.70 -14.27 23.24
N ALA A 326 24.41 -14.68 23.27
CA ALA A 326 23.32 -13.86 22.87
C ALA A 326 23.09 -12.69 23.85
N ILE A 327 23.32 -12.87 25.14
CA ILE A 327 23.23 -11.82 26.16
C ILE A 327 24.38 -10.81 25.99
N GLU A 328 25.61 -11.27 25.83
CA GLU A 328 26.77 -10.41 25.59
C GLU A 328 26.61 -9.61 24.28
N ALA A 329 26.11 -10.24 23.22
CA ALA A 329 25.87 -9.60 21.93
C ALA A 329 24.78 -8.52 21.98
N MET A 330 24.02 -8.40 23.08
CA MET A 330 23.03 -7.34 23.25
C MET A 330 23.56 -6.09 23.97
N GLN A 331 24.76 -6.16 24.53
CA GLN A 331 25.38 -5.00 25.20
C GLN A 331 25.53 -3.78 24.25
N PRO A 332 25.93 -3.93 22.97
CA PRO A 332 25.93 -2.81 22.02
C PRO A 332 24.56 -2.15 21.82
N ALA A 333 23.46 -2.89 21.99
CA ALA A 333 22.12 -2.32 21.90
C ALA A 333 21.80 -1.39 23.06
N VAL A 334 22.24 -1.76 24.27
CA VAL A 334 22.11 -0.89 25.47
C VAL A 334 22.96 0.36 25.29
N GLU A 335 24.16 0.25 24.74
CA GLU A 335 25.05 1.39 24.48
C GLU A 335 24.46 2.31 23.41
N ALA A 336 23.89 1.76 22.33
CA ALA A 336 23.19 2.54 21.32
C ALA A 336 22.04 3.35 21.92
N LEU A 337 21.19 2.73 22.73
CA LEU A 337 20.09 3.43 23.42
C LEU A 337 20.60 4.54 24.33
N LYS A 338 21.64 4.29 25.12
CA LYS A 338 22.24 5.30 26.00
C LYS A 338 22.89 6.47 25.23
N SER A 339 23.29 6.24 23.98
CA SER A 339 23.83 7.28 23.09
C SER A 339 22.73 8.02 22.27
N GLY A 340 21.45 7.73 22.49
CA GLY A 340 20.34 8.39 21.80
C GLY A 340 19.86 7.67 20.54
N VAL A 341 20.40 6.47 20.22
CA VAL A 341 20.00 5.67 19.05
C VAL A 341 19.00 4.60 19.49
N SER A 342 17.81 4.60 18.91
CA SER A 342 16.76 3.62 19.17
C SER A 342 17.13 2.22 18.65
N VAL A 343 16.48 1.18 19.15
CA VAL A 343 16.73 -0.20 18.74
C VAL A 343 15.44 -0.85 18.24
N ALA A 344 15.47 -1.39 17.01
CA ALA A 344 14.37 -2.19 16.47
C ALA A 344 14.66 -3.69 16.66
N ILE A 345 13.73 -4.40 17.27
CA ILE A 345 13.89 -5.82 17.60
C ILE A 345 12.55 -6.57 17.50
N ALA A 346 12.61 -7.79 16.97
CA ALA A 346 11.50 -8.74 17.02
C ALA A 346 11.67 -9.67 18.25
N PRO A 347 10.85 -9.52 19.30
CA PRO A 347 11.00 -10.27 20.54
C PRO A 347 10.75 -11.78 20.38
N GLU A 348 10.04 -12.21 19.35
CA GLU A 348 9.85 -13.63 19.01
C GLU A 348 11.18 -14.32 18.63
N GLY A 349 12.12 -13.58 18.09
CA GLY A 349 13.44 -14.07 17.69
C GLY A 349 13.43 -14.94 16.43
N THR A 350 12.29 -15.19 15.82
CA THR A 350 12.12 -15.92 14.54
C THR A 350 10.84 -15.47 13.85
N ARG A 351 10.75 -15.69 12.53
CA ARG A 351 9.53 -15.39 11.77
C ARG A 351 8.46 -16.44 12.05
N SER A 352 7.21 -16.00 12.32
CA SER A 352 6.07 -16.89 12.46
C SER A 352 5.63 -17.46 11.11
N GLY A 353 5.68 -16.66 10.04
CA GLY A 353 5.19 -17.01 8.71
C GLY A 353 3.66 -17.12 8.64
N SER A 354 2.96 -16.62 9.64
CA SER A 354 1.50 -16.66 9.78
C SER A 354 1.03 -15.46 10.60
N LYS A 355 -0.29 -15.32 10.78
CA LYS A 355 -0.87 -14.33 11.68
C LYS A 355 -0.69 -14.64 13.18
N THR A 356 -0.22 -15.85 13.51
CA THR A 356 -0.06 -16.30 14.90
C THR A 356 1.15 -15.64 15.54
N LEU A 357 0.98 -15.05 16.71
CA LEU A 357 2.04 -14.43 17.50
C LEU A 357 2.78 -15.51 18.32
N GLY A 358 4.10 -15.57 18.15
CA GLY A 358 4.96 -16.44 18.94
C GLY A 358 5.19 -15.96 20.38
N PRO A 359 5.83 -16.78 21.23
CA PRO A 359 6.24 -16.34 22.56
C PRO A 359 7.35 -15.29 22.49
N PHE A 360 7.32 -14.30 23.38
CA PHE A 360 8.31 -13.25 23.45
C PHE A 360 9.52 -13.69 24.30
N LYS A 361 10.73 -13.41 23.80
CA LYS A 361 11.99 -13.65 24.50
C LYS A 361 12.39 -12.43 25.32
N LYS A 362 13.06 -12.65 26.43
CA LYS A 362 13.44 -11.62 27.41
C LYS A 362 14.38 -10.53 26.88
N GLY A 363 15.12 -10.76 25.79
CA GLY A 363 16.20 -9.89 25.32
C GLY A 363 15.78 -8.43 25.11
N ALA A 364 14.71 -8.19 24.38
CA ALA A 364 14.19 -6.84 24.11
C ALA A 364 13.87 -6.07 25.40
N PHE A 365 13.29 -6.76 26.37
CA PHE A 365 12.84 -6.22 27.65
C PHE A 365 14.01 -5.91 28.58
N HIS A 366 15.02 -6.78 28.60
CA HIS A 366 16.28 -6.52 29.32
C HIS A 366 17.02 -5.31 28.78
N ILE A 367 17.09 -5.14 27.46
CA ILE A 367 17.74 -3.98 26.84
C ILE A 367 17.04 -2.69 27.25
N ALA A 368 15.71 -2.64 27.19
CA ALA A 368 14.91 -1.49 27.56
C ALA A 368 15.11 -1.11 29.02
N MET A 369 15.02 -2.08 29.93
CA MET A 369 15.27 -1.87 31.36
C MET A 369 16.68 -1.37 31.67
N GLN A 370 17.72 -1.97 31.07
CA GLN A 370 19.11 -1.59 31.32
C GLN A 370 19.45 -0.21 30.78
N ALA A 371 18.80 0.20 29.70
CA ALA A 371 18.97 1.52 29.10
C ALA A 371 18.05 2.58 29.75
N GLY A 372 17.01 2.17 30.50
CA GLY A 372 16.04 3.08 31.10
C GLY A 372 15.14 3.77 30.06
N VAL A 373 14.79 3.08 28.98
CA VAL A 373 14.00 3.62 27.88
C VAL A 373 12.69 2.84 27.71
N PRO A 374 11.62 3.47 27.17
CA PRO A 374 10.35 2.79 26.93
C PRO A 374 10.44 1.76 25.81
N ILE A 375 9.46 0.86 25.82
CA ILE A 375 9.17 -0.03 24.69
C ILE A 375 8.01 0.57 23.88
N ILE A 376 8.18 0.66 22.56
CA ILE A 376 7.11 1.04 21.65
C ILE A 376 6.70 -0.21 20.89
N PRO A 377 5.47 -0.74 21.16
CA PRO A 377 4.97 -1.90 20.46
C PRO A 377 4.52 -1.52 19.05
N VAL A 378 5.00 -2.24 18.05
CA VAL A 378 4.64 -2.07 16.64
C VAL A 378 3.98 -3.35 16.15
N VAL A 379 2.66 -3.33 16.02
CA VAL A 379 1.86 -4.49 15.58
C VAL A 379 1.74 -4.48 14.07
N ILE A 380 2.31 -5.48 13.41
CA ILE A 380 2.25 -5.65 11.96
C ILE A 380 1.20 -6.70 11.64
N LYS A 381 0.19 -6.32 10.84
CA LYS A 381 -0.87 -7.22 10.37
C LYS A 381 -0.61 -7.59 8.91
N ASN A 382 -0.96 -8.81 8.51
CA ASN A 382 -0.96 -9.29 7.11
C ASN A 382 0.41 -9.39 6.40
N ALA A 383 1.54 -9.03 7.02
CA ALA A 383 2.86 -9.10 6.38
C ALA A 383 3.26 -10.52 5.94
N TYR A 384 2.73 -11.57 6.62
CA TYR A 384 2.94 -12.96 6.22
C TYR A 384 2.41 -13.26 4.81
N MET A 385 1.42 -12.50 4.32
CA MET A 385 0.85 -12.65 2.98
C MET A 385 1.80 -12.10 1.89
N ALA A 386 2.64 -11.11 2.23
CA ALA A 386 3.58 -10.52 1.29
C ALA A 386 4.68 -11.50 0.83
N MET A 387 5.10 -12.39 1.72
CA MET A 387 6.02 -13.49 1.41
C MET A 387 5.60 -14.72 2.22
N PRO A 388 4.62 -15.50 1.73
CA PRO A 388 4.12 -16.68 2.43
C PRO A 388 5.22 -17.70 2.74
N LYS A 389 5.02 -18.49 3.79
CA LYS A 389 5.94 -19.56 4.18
C LYS A 389 6.14 -20.53 3.01
N GLY A 390 7.41 -20.88 2.74
CA GLY A 390 7.75 -21.74 1.60
C GLY A 390 7.95 -21.01 0.27
N THR A 391 7.73 -19.68 0.22
CA THR A 391 8.07 -18.86 -0.94
C THR A 391 9.23 -17.92 -0.63
N SER A 392 9.95 -17.52 -1.68
CA SER A 392 11.00 -16.49 -1.62
C SER A 392 10.69 -15.30 -2.51
N MET A 393 9.40 -15.12 -2.85
CA MET A 393 8.95 -14.08 -3.79
C MET A 393 7.94 -13.16 -3.11
N PHE A 394 8.15 -11.83 -3.26
CA PHE A 394 7.20 -10.85 -2.81
C PHE A 394 5.95 -10.83 -3.70
N LYS A 395 4.80 -10.81 -3.05
CA LYS A 395 3.50 -10.52 -3.66
C LYS A 395 3.03 -9.13 -3.22
N PRO A 396 2.41 -8.33 -4.09
CA PRO A 396 1.76 -7.10 -3.68
C PRO A 396 0.78 -7.39 -2.54
N THR A 397 0.93 -6.64 -1.44
CA THR A 397 0.14 -6.92 -0.23
C THR A 397 -0.14 -5.62 0.50
N HIS A 398 -1.37 -5.47 0.93
CA HIS A 398 -1.74 -4.45 1.89
C HIS A 398 -1.30 -4.88 3.29
N ILE A 399 -0.64 -3.98 4.00
CA ILE A 399 -0.12 -4.22 5.34
C ILE A 399 -0.64 -3.13 6.27
N GLU A 400 -1.29 -3.53 7.31
CA GLU A 400 -1.73 -2.65 8.36
C GLU A 400 -0.73 -2.69 9.50
N VAL A 401 -0.35 -1.52 10.00
CA VAL A 401 0.54 -1.39 11.14
C VAL A 401 -0.10 -0.49 12.19
N VAL A 402 -0.15 -0.98 13.42
CA VAL A 402 -0.59 -0.20 14.56
C VAL A 402 0.60 0.01 15.50
N VAL A 403 0.95 1.28 15.71
CA VAL A 403 1.96 1.67 16.67
C VAL A 403 1.24 2.04 17.96
N LEU A 404 1.37 1.19 18.96
CA LEU A 404 0.69 1.36 20.24
C LEU A 404 1.42 2.39 21.12
N ASP A 405 0.77 2.81 22.17
CA ASP A 405 1.33 3.74 23.13
C ASP A 405 2.60 3.19 23.81
N PRO A 406 3.56 4.05 24.12
CA PRO A 406 4.80 3.65 24.76
C PRO A 406 4.56 2.97 26.11
N VAL A 407 5.22 1.86 26.35
CA VAL A 407 5.20 1.12 27.62
C VAL A 407 6.40 1.56 28.44
N ASP A 408 6.15 2.22 29.56
CA ASP A 408 7.19 2.65 30.51
C ASP A 408 7.85 1.45 31.21
N THR A 409 9.16 1.41 31.19
CA THR A 409 9.97 0.35 31.81
C THR A 409 10.64 0.78 33.12
N SER A 410 10.48 2.03 33.54
CA SER A 410 11.22 2.65 34.65
C SER A 410 11.01 1.95 35.99
N LEU A 411 9.83 1.38 36.22
CA LEU A 411 9.46 0.66 37.43
C LEU A 411 9.65 -0.85 37.37
N TRP A 412 10.13 -1.37 36.23
CA TRP A 412 10.28 -2.80 36.05
C TRP A 412 11.44 -3.38 36.88
N LYS A 413 11.25 -4.60 37.35
CA LYS A 413 12.28 -5.34 38.12
C LYS A 413 12.54 -6.70 37.46
N LEU A 414 13.78 -7.19 37.56
CA LEU A 414 14.16 -8.50 37.01
C LEU A 414 13.25 -9.64 37.53
N LYS A 415 12.77 -9.55 38.76
CA LYS A 415 11.88 -10.57 39.36
C LYS A 415 10.47 -10.58 38.74
N THR A 416 10.01 -9.48 38.17
CA THR A 416 8.66 -9.33 37.59
C THR A 416 8.70 -9.25 36.07
N ILE A 417 9.84 -9.42 35.43
CA ILE A 417 10.01 -9.22 33.99
C ILE A 417 9.09 -10.14 33.15
N ASP A 418 8.88 -11.38 33.61
CA ASP A 418 8.04 -12.33 32.89
C ASP A 418 6.56 -11.88 32.83
N THR A 419 6.07 -11.26 33.90
CA THR A 419 4.72 -10.65 33.92
C THR A 419 4.65 -9.51 32.91
N HIS A 420 5.60 -8.58 32.92
CA HIS A 420 5.63 -7.46 31.99
C HIS A 420 5.75 -7.90 30.53
N ILE A 421 6.50 -8.97 30.25
CA ILE A 421 6.58 -9.57 28.91
C ILE A 421 5.20 -10.04 28.44
N GLU A 422 4.47 -10.74 29.31
CA GLU A 422 3.15 -11.24 28.96
C GLU A 422 2.14 -10.09 28.84
N ASP A 423 2.22 -9.07 29.67
CA ASP A 423 1.40 -7.86 29.56
C ASP A 423 1.59 -7.19 28.18
N VAL A 424 2.85 -6.97 27.79
CA VAL A 424 3.16 -6.40 26.47
C VAL A 424 2.69 -7.34 25.34
N ARG A 425 2.89 -8.65 25.47
CA ARG A 425 2.42 -9.61 24.48
C ARG A 425 0.90 -9.59 24.30
N ASN A 426 0.15 -9.40 25.38
CA ASN A 426 -1.30 -9.30 25.35
C ASN A 426 -1.77 -8.05 24.59
N LEU A 427 -1.03 -6.94 24.60
CA LEU A 427 -1.32 -5.79 23.74
C LEU A 427 -1.34 -6.17 22.27
N TYR A 428 -0.37 -6.99 21.82
CA TYR A 428 -0.33 -7.47 20.43
C TYR A 428 -1.48 -8.42 20.12
N LEU A 429 -1.82 -9.34 21.04
CA LEU A 429 -2.91 -10.30 20.83
C LEU A 429 -4.23 -9.56 20.64
N ASN A 430 -4.53 -8.59 21.51
CA ASN A 430 -5.73 -7.78 21.45
C ASN A 430 -5.83 -7.02 20.12
N GLU A 431 -4.71 -6.46 19.64
CA GLU A 431 -4.68 -5.72 18.39
C GLU A 431 -4.73 -6.61 17.15
N LEU A 432 -4.18 -7.82 17.20
CA LEU A 432 -4.24 -8.79 16.09
C LEU A 432 -5.61 -9.47 15.94
N GLU A 433 -6.43 -9.48 17.01
CA GLU A 433 -7.78 -10.01 17.02
C GLU A 433 -8.84 -8.96 16.64
N SER A 434 -8.52 -7.67 16.76
CA SER A 434 -9.35 -6.53 16.35
C SER A 434 -9.38 -6.37 14.83
#